data_feaa62ed8239ac9bd5b05361277ca8b6
#
_entry.id   feaa62ed8239ac9bd5b05361277ca8b6
#
_cell.length_a   1.000
_cell.length_b   1.000
_cell.length_c   1.000
_cell.angle_alpha   90.00
_cell.angle_beta   90.00
_cell.angle_gamma   90.00
#
_symmetry.space_group_name_H-M   'P 1'
#
loop_
_entity.id
_entity.type
_entity.pdbx_description
1 polymer ?
#
loop_
_entity_poly.entity_id
_entity_poly.type
_entity_poly.pdbx_seq_one_letter_code
_entity_poly.pdbx_strand_id
1 'polypeptide(L)'
;CIRDRSDIAMQVNHMAEEIEQLLEKEKQAEETKNELITNIAHDLRTPLTSILGYLDILSTRKDLPEETRQNYIRIAHDKAKHLQQMIEDLFGFTKLSYSKQTTNMQPIDIITLLAQLLDEFYPVFENNEMDYEYHPDASNFVIQGDATLLVRLFDNLINNAIKYGKEGKLLIVKTRTQKEAITVDIINFGKVIPQKDLDRVFEKFYRAESSRNSATGGTGLGLAIAANVARIHGGSIAAKSSLEGTVFSVMLPSTHEESIGDDNHATQEVSDES
;
A
#
# COMPACT_ATOMS: atom_id res chain seq x y z
N CYS A 1 50.96 19.55 14.46
CA CYS A 1 50.43 20.88 14.09
C CYS A 1 49.92 21.02 12.64
N ILE A 2 50.63 20.53 11.62
CA ILE A 2 50.18 20.64 10.22
C ILE A 2 49.19 19.50 9.89
N ARG A 3 49.40 18.30 10.37
CA ARG A 3 48.45 17.16 10.25
C ARG A 3 47.08 17.45 10.91
N ASP A 4 47.09 18.00 12.13
CA ASP A 4 45.84 18.31 12.83
C ASP A 4 44.98 19.33 12.09
N ARG A 5 45.58 20.33 11.42
CA ARG A 5 44.84 21.29 10.57
C ARG A 5 44.28 20.67 9.32
N SER A 6 44.94 19.69 8.72
CA SER A 6 44.43 18.96 7.56
C SER A 6 43.26 18.07 7.92
N ASP A 7 43.30 17.40 9.08
CA ASP A 7 42.23 16.53 9.55
C ASP A 7 40.98 17.35 9.93
N ILE A 8 41.16 18.52 10.60
CA ILE A 8 40.03 19.43 10.87
C ILE A 8 39.42 19.98 9.59
N ALA A 9 40.26 20.36 8.60
CA ALA A 9 39.71 20.86 7.32
C ALA A 9 38.93 19.77 6.56
N MET A 10 39.37 18.52 6.58
CA MET A 10 38.64 17.40 5.98
C MET A 10 37.32 17.14 6.72
N GLN A 11 37.30 17.18 8.06
CA GLN A 11 36.08 17.04 8.84
C GLN A 11 35.08 18.16 8.57
N VAL A 12 35.55 19.41 8.48
CA VAL A 12 34.70 20.56 8.17
C VAL A 12 34.10 20.44 6.77
N ASN A 13 34.90 20.02 5.76
CA ASN A 13 34.38 19.80 4.41
C ASN A 13 33.35 18.65 4.37
N HIS A 14 33.61 17.56 5.08
CA HIS A 14 32.66 16.45 5.17
C HIS A 14 31.34 16.88 5.83
N MET A 15 31.42 17.63 6.95
CA MET A 15 30.22 18.21 7.57
C MET A 15 29.47 19.17 6.64
N ALA A 16 30.19 19.98 5.84
CA ALA A 16 29.56 20.88 4.88
C ALA A 16 28.83 20.10 3.78
N GLU A 17 29.42 19.03 3.24
CA GLU A 17 28.80 18.12 2.27
C GLU A 17 27.58 17.41 2.85
N GLU A 18 27.64 16.94 4.10
CA GLU A 18 26.50 16.33 4.80
C GLU A 18 25.35 17.32 4.99
N ILE A 19 25.64 18.55 5.38
CA ILE A 19 24.65 19.61 5.56
C ILE A 19 24.00 19.94 4.21
N GLU A 20 24.78 20.09 3.14
CA GLU A 20 24.26 20.36 1.80
C GLU A 20 23.33 19.24 1.32
N GLN A 21 23.71 17.97 1.54
CA GLN A 21 22.87 16.82 1.23
C GLN A 21 21.58 16.78 2.06
N LEU A 22 21.62 17.19 3.33
CA LEU A 22 20.45 17.25 4.19
C LEU A 22 19.50 18.37 3.75
N LEU A 23 20.04 19.55 3.41
CA LEU A 23 19.24 20.67 2.89
C LEU A 23 18.59 20.34 1.54
N GLU A 24 19.31 19.68 0.64
CA GLU A 24 18.74 19.24 -0.63
C GLU A 24 17.62 18.20 -0.44
N LYS A 25 17.80 17.24 0.46
CA LYS A 25 16.77 16.27 0.83
C LYS A 25 15.55 16.94 1.46
N GLU A 26 15.74 17.92 2.33
CA GLU A 26 14.66 18.68 2.94
C GLU A 26 13.87 19.47 1.90
N LYS A 27 14.58 20.16 0.99
CA LYS A 27 13.97 20.90 -0.14
C LYS A 27 13.16 19.97 -1.04
N GLN A 28 13.71 18.82 -1.42
CA GLN A 28 13.00 17.83 -2.24
C GLN A 28 11.77 17.27 -1.53
N ALA A 29 11.84 17.07 -0.22
CA ALA A 29 10.71 16.64 0.59
C ALA A 29 9.61 17.71 0.64
N GLU A 30 9.98 18.99 0.74
CA GLU A 30 9.04 20.11 0.74
C GLU A 30 8.39 20.31 -0.63
N GLU A 31 9.15 20.25 -1.71
CA GLU A 31 8.63 20.31 -3.10
C GLU A 31 7.64 19.16 -3.35
N THR A 32 8.02 17.93 -2.97
CA THR A 32 7.14 16.75 -3.06
C THR A 32 5.85 16.93 -2.25
N LYS A 33 5.93 17.51 -1.04
CA LYS A 33 4.76 17.79 -0.20
C LYS A 33 3.84 18.82 -0.86
N ASN A 34 4.38 19.87 -1.46
CA ASN A 34 3.60 20.92 -2.10
C ASN A 34 2.93 20.42 -3.40
N GLU A 35 3.63 19.63 -4.20
CA GLU A 35 3.07 18.96 -5.36
C GLU A 35 1.92 18.01 -4.95
N LEU A 36 2.13 17.26 -3.87
CA LEU A 36 1.14 16.37 -3.25
C LEU A 36 -0.16 17.13 -2.90
N ILE A 37 -0.05 18.24 -2.19
CA ILE A 37 -1.21 19.05 -1.78
C ILE A 37 -1.96 19.57 -3.03
N THR A 38 -1.23 20.01 -4.05
CA THR A 38 -1.82 20.54 -5.28
C THR A 38 -2.57 19.48 -6.06
N ASN A 39 -1.97 18.28 -6.21
CA ASN A 39 -2.59 17.16 -6.91
C ASN A 39 -3.84 16.67 -6.18
N ILE A 40 -3.79 16.53 -4.85
CA ILE A 40 -4.94 16.16 -4.02
C ILE A 40 -6.08 17.18 -4.17
N ALA A 41 -5.78 18.47 -4.06
CA ALA A 41 -6.79 19.52 -4.18
C ALA A 41 -7.49 19.48 -5.54
N HIS A 42 -6.75 19.22 -6.62
CA HIS A 42 -7.30 19.04 -7.96
C HIS A 42 -8.21 17.81 -8.05
N ASP A 43 -7.73 16.67 -7.54
CA ASP A 43 -8.44 15.38 -7.63
C ASP A 43 -9.69 15.33 -6.75
N LEU A 44 -9.70 16.04 -5.61
CA LEU A 44 -10.91 16.21 -4.77
C LEU A 44 -11.91 17.18 -5.41
N ARG A 45 -11.44 18.24 -6.09
CA ARG A 45 -12.32 19.25 -6.73
C ARG A 45 -13.17 18.63 -7.84
N THR A 46 -12.61 17.74 -8.64
CA THR A 46 -13.30 17.14 -9.80
C THR A 46 -14.58 16.39 -9.43
N PRO A 47 -14.57 15.38 -8.52
CA PRO A 47 -15.79 14.72 -8.08
C PRO A 47 -16.74 15.64 -7.34
N LEU A 48 -16.24 16.58 -6.53
CA LEU A 48 -17.06 17.57 -5.81
C LEU A 48 -17.84 18.46 -6.78
N THR A 49 -17.19 19.00 -7.81
CA THR A 49 -17.86 19.81 -8.84
C THR A 49 -18.93 19.00 -9.58
N SER A 50 -18.66 17.73 -9.86
CA SER A 50 -19.63 16.81 -10.48
C SER A 50 -20.86 16.58 -9.60
N ILE A 51 -20.66 16.32 -8.30
CA ILE A 51 -21.74 16.15 -7.31
C ILE A 51 -22.63 17.38 -7.27
N LEU A 52 -22.02 18.56 -7.09
CA LEU A 52 -22.73 19.84 -7.05
C LEU A 52 -23.51 20.07 -8.33
N GLY A 53 -22.93 19.84 -9.51
CA GLY A 53 -23.60 20.02 -10.80
C GLY A 53 -24.84 19.13 -10.95
N TYR A 54 -24.77 17.84 -10.57
CA TYR A 54 -25.95 16.97 -10.61
C TYR A 54 -27.03 17.38 -9.60
N LEU A 55 -26.63 17.78 -8.39
CA LEU A 55 -27.56 18.27 -7.37
C LEU A 55 -28.23 19.59 -7.80
N ASP A 56 -27.51 20.49 -8.44
CA ASP A 56 -28.06 21.74 -8.99
C ASP A 56 -29.10 21.46 -10.08
N ILE A 57 -28.83 20.53 -10.99
CA ILE A 57 -29.79 20.11 -12.00
C ILE A 57 -31.04 19.54 -11.35
N LEU A 58 -30.88 18.65 -10.37
CA LEU A 58 -31.98 18.02 -9.64
C LEU A 58 -32.83 19.02 -8.84
N SER A 59 -32.21 20.09 -8.32
CA SER A 59 -32.90 21.13 -7.56
C SER A 59 -33.65 22.12 -8.43
N THR A 60 -33.13 22.44 -9.62
CA THR A 60 -33.67 23.48 -10.51
C THR A 60 -34.67 22.93 -11.54
N ARG A 61 -34.45 21.72 -12.05
CA ARG A 61 -35.32 21.07 -13.05
C ARG A 61 -36.32 20.12 -12.41
N LYS A 62 -37.58 20.56 -12.30
CA LYS A 62 -38.69 19.73 -11.77
C LYS A 62 -39.33 18.84 -12.84
N ASP A 63 -39.04 19.07 -14.10
CA ASP A 63 -39.61 18.43 -15.31
C ASP A 63 -38.79 17.23 -15.82
N LEU A 64 -37.78 16.81 -15.05
CA LEU A 64 -36.95 15.66 -15.44
C LEU A 64 -37.75 14.33 -15.38
N PRO A 65 -37.62 13.47 -16.40
CA PRO A 65 -38.12 12.10 -16.33
C PRO A 65 -37.57 11.38 -15.10
N GLU A 66 -38.39 10.54 -14.44
CA GLU A 66 -38.00 9.86 -13.20
C GLU A 66 -36.74 9.01 -13.38
N GLU A 67 -36.61 8.31 -14.51
CA GLU A 67 -35.41 7.53 -14.82
C GLU A 67 -34.14 8.39 -14.86
N THR A 68 -34.23 9.57 -15.48
CA THR A 68 -33.11 10.55 -15.55
C THR A 68 -32.77 11.06 -14.15
N ARG A 69 -33.78 11.36 -13.34
CA ARG A 69 -33.64 11.82 -11.97
C ARG A 69 -32.92 10.78 -11.12
N GLN A 70 -33.36 9.52 -11.18
CA GLN A 70 -32.73 8.40 -10.45
C GLN A 70 -31.28 8.18 -10.91
N ASN A 71 -31.02 8.29 -12.21
CA ASN A 71 -29.67 8.17 -12.73
C ASN A 71 -28.73 9.29 -12.21
N TYR A 72 -29.20 10.55 -12.14
CA TYR A 72 -28.41 11.65 -11.59
C TYR A 72 -28.13 11.50 -10.10
N ILE A 73 -29.12 11.03 -9.32
CA ILE A 73 -28.95 10.71 -7.90
C ILE A 73 -27.88 9.61 -7.75
N ARG A 74 -27.95 8.55 -8.54
CA ARG A 74 -26.96 7.45 -8.51
C ARG A 74 -25.56 7.96 -8.83
N ILE A 75 -25.39 8.77 -9.89
CA ILE A 75 -24.09 9.34 -10.26
C ILE A 75 -23.54 10.22 -9.14
N ALA A 76 -24.35 11.10 -8.54
CA ALA A 76 -23.93 11.96 -7.45
C ALA A 76 -23.51 11.13 -6.21
N HIS A 77 -24.27 10.10 -5.88
CA HIS A 77 -23.96 9.19 -4.79
C HIS A 77 -22.66 8.42 -5.01
N ASP A 78 -22.44 7.88 -6.22
CA ASP A 78 -21.21 7.14 -6.55
C ASP A 78 -19.97 8.05 -6.51
N LYS A 79 -20.11 9.31 -6.96
CA LYS A 79 -19.06 10.33 -6.85
C LYS A 79 -18.78 10.73 -5.41
N ALA A 80 -19.80 10.80 -4.55
CA ALA A 80 -19.63 11.09 -3.13
C ALA A 80 -18.91 9.96 -2.40
N LYS A 81 -19.26 8.69 -2.66
CA LYS A 81 -18.53 7.52 -2.14
C LYS A 81 -17.07 7.52 -2.58
N HIS A 82 -16.82 7.84 -3.86
CA HIS A 82 -15.46 7.94 -4.36
C HIS A 82 -14.65 9.04 -3.65
N LEU A 83 -15.27 10.21 -3.42
CA LEU A 83 -14.64 11.31 -2.69
C LEU A 83 -14.34 10.92 -1.23
N GLN A 84 -15.26 10.22 -0.56
CA GLN A 84 -15.05 9.69 0.78
C GLN A 84 -13.83 8.75 0.82
N GLN A 85 -13.73 7.79 -0.10
CA GLN A 85 -12.59 6.88 -0.19
C GLN A 85 -11.26 7.62 -0.40
N MET A 86 -11.26 8.67 -1.25
CA MET A 86 -10.08 9.51 -1.46
C MET A 86 -9.61 10.19 -0.17
N ILE A 87 -10.54 10.68 0.63
CA ILE A 87 -10.25 11.32 1.91
C ILE A 87 -9.69 10.28 2.91
N GLU A 88 -10.27 9.09 2.99
CA GLU A 88 -9.81 8.00 3.86
C GLU A 88 -8.40 7.53 3.47
N ASP A 89 -8.13 7.38 2.17
CA ASP A 89 -6.80 7.05 1.65
C ASP A 89 -5.76 8.12 2.04
N LEU A 90 -6.12 9.39 1.90
CA LEU A 90 -5.25 10.52 2.25
C LEU A 90 -4.94 10.54 3.76
N PHE A 91 -5.97 10.43 4.60
CA PHE A 91 -5.76 10.38 6.06
C PHE A 91 -4.92 9.18 6.46
N GLY A 92 -5.19 8.03 5.88
CA GLY A 92 -4.42 6.84 6.15
C GLY A 92 -2.98 6.95 5.70
N PHE A 93 -2.73 7.61 4.56
CA PHE A 93 -1.37 7.88 4.08
C PHE A 93 -0.63 8.86 5.00
N THR A 94 -1.27 9.98 5.39
CA THR A 94 -0.65 10.98 6.28
C THR A 94 -0.34 10.39 7.64
N LYS A 95 -1.25 9.58 8.21
CA LYS A 95 -1.04 8.89 9.47
C LYS A 95 0.17 7.96 9.44
N LEU A 96 0.33 7.18 8.35
CA LEU A 96 1.46 6.27 8.16
C LEU A 96 2.79 6.98 7.87
N SER A 97 2.76 8.16 7.24
CA SER A 97 3.98 8.86 6.81
C SER A 97 4.55 9.80 7.85
N TYR A 98 3.72 10.35 8.73
CA TYR A 98 4.11 11.44 9.64
C TYR A 98 3.96 11.10 11.13
N SER A 99 3.28 10.03 11.51
CA SER A 99 3.23 9.63 12.90
C SER A 99 4.41 8.72 13.23
N LYS A 100 5.10 9.02 14.32
CA LYS A 100 5.84 8.01 15.11
C LYS A 100 4.81 7.10 15.79
N GLN A 101 3.96 6.43 14.99
CA GLN A 101 2.99 5.52 15.58
C GLN A 101 3.73 4.32 16.17
N THR A 102 3.43 4.02 17.42
CA THR A 102 3.64 2.69 17.99
C THR A 102 2.77 1.73 17.20
N THR A 103 3.37 1.02 16.22
CA THR A 103 2.74 -0.08 15.53
C THR A 103 2.42 -1.15 16.57
N ASN A 104 1.19 -1.66 16.55
CA ASN A 104 0.78 -2.75 17.43
C ASN A 104 1.23 -4.08 16.83
N MET A 105 2.54 -4.36 16.93
CA MET A 105 3.13 -5.60 16.42
C MET A 105 2.71 -6.77 17.30
N GLN A 106 2.08 -7.77 16.69
CA GLN A 106 1.62 -9.00 17.34
C GLN A 106 1.79 -10.18 16.39
N PRO A 107 1.84 -11.43 16.90
CA PRO A 107 1.87 -12.61 16.05
C PRO A 107 0.62 -12.71 15.19
N ILE A 108 0.78 -12.76 13.85
CA ILE A 108 -0.30 -12.84 12.88
C ILE A 108 -0.02 -13.96 11.90
N ASP A 109 -0.96 -14.87 11.76
CA ASP A 109 -0.94 -15.88 10.71
C ASP A 109 -1.43 -15.30 9.39
N ILE A 110 -0.51 -15.10 8.45
CA ILE A 110 -0.78 -14.50 7.14
C ILE A 110 -1.69 -15.38 6.28
N ILE A 111 -1.59 -16.71 6.41
CA ILE A 111 -2.42 -17.65 5.64
C ILE A 111 -3.89 -17.48 6.03
N THR A 112 -4.16 -17.48 7.34
CA THR A 112 -5.51 -17.26 7.87
C THR A 112 -6.05 -15.85 7.56
N LEU A 113 -5.20 -14.83 7.70
CA LEU A 113 -5.59 -13.43 7.40
C LEU A 113 -6.01 -13.29 5.93
N LEU A 114 -5.26 -13.85 4.99
CA LEU A 114 -5.59 -13.81 3.56
C LEU A 114 -6.90 -14.55 3.25
N ALA A 115 -7.11 -15.74 3.86
CA ALA A 115 -8.34 -16.49 3.67
C ALA A 115 -9.57 -15.68 4.14
N GLN A 116 -9.51 -15.11 5.35
CA GLN A 116 -10.60 -14.28 5.89
C GLN A 116 -10.86 -13.05 5.02
N LEU A 117 -9.80 -12.39 4.55
CA LEU A 117 -9.94 -11.21 3.70
C LEU A 117 -10.60 -11.56 2.35
N LEU A 118 -10.21 -12.67 1.72
CA LEU A 118 -10.82 -13.13 0.47
C LEU A 118 -12.29 -13.49 0.64
N ASP A 119 -12.67 -14.08 1.78
CA ASP A 119 -14.07 -14.36 2.12
C ASP A 119 -14.88 -13.06 2.28
N GLU A 120 -14.30 -12.02 2.89
CA GLU A 120 -14.93 -10.69 2.99
C GLU A 120 -15.13 -10.03 1.62
N PHE A 121 -14.23 -10.29 0.66
CA PHE A 121 -14.34 -9.79 -0.71
C PHE A 121 -15.31 -10.58 -1.60
N TYR A 122 -15.83 -11.73 -1.16
CA TYR A 122 -16.72 -12.57 -1.97
C TYR A 122 -17.88 -11.81 -2.63
N PRO A 123 -18.67 -10.95 -1.91
CA PRO A 123 -19.74 -10.18 -2.53
C PRO A 123 -19.25 -9.17 -3.56
N VAL A 124 -18.00 -8.67 -3.42
CA VAL A 124 -17.41 -7.72 -4.36
C VAL A 124 -16.99 -8.45 -5.65
N PHE A 125 -16.45 -9.67 -5.54
CA PHE A 125 -16.15 -10.51 -6.70
C PHE A 125 -17.41 -10.85 -7.47
N GLU A 126 -18.47 -11.30 -6.78
CA GLU A 126 -19.76 -11.63 -7.38
C GLU A 126 -20.35 -10.44 -8.15
N ASN A 127 -20.38 -9.24 -7.54
CA ASN A 127 -20.87 -8.02 -8.17
C ASN A 127 -20.05 -7.56 -9.39
N ASN A 128 -18.77 -7.97 -9.49
CA ASN A 128 -17.89 -7.68 -10.61
C ASN A 128 -17.79 -8.84 -11.62
N GLU A 129 -18.55 -9.93 -11.43
CA GLU A 129 -18.49 -11.14 -12.24
C GLU A 129 -17.06 -11.69 -12.34
N MET A 130 -16.35 -11.70 -11.22
CA MET A 130 -14.99 -12.20 -11.09
C MET A 130 -14.96 -13.43 -10.19
N ASP A 131 -14.14 -14.41 -10.55
CA ASP A 131 -13.78 -15.53 -9.71
C ASP A 131 -12.46 -15.25 -8.99
N TYR A 132 -12.19 -15.98 -7.90
CA TYR A 132 -10.89 -15.96 -7.25
C TYR A 132 -10.41 -17.38 -6.92
N GLU A 133 -9.10 -17.54 -6.93
CA GLU A 133 -8.42 -18.77 -6.50
C GLU A 133 -7.42 -18.43 -5.40
N TYR A 134 -7.42 -19.23 -4.32
CA TYR A 134 -6.45 -19.12 -3.24
C TYR A 134 -5.61 -20.38 -3.15
N HIS A 135 -4.30 -20.25 -3.34
CA HIS A 135 -3.33 -21.36 -3.33
C HIS A 135 -2.28 -21.13 -2.24
N PRO A 136 -2.58 -21.40 -0.97
CA PRO A 136 -1.59 -21.40 0.09
C PRO A 136 -0.67 -22.61 -0.04
N ASP A 137 0.64 -22.40 0.13
CA ASP A 137 1.66 -23.48 0.12
C ASP A 137 1.93 -24.05 1.51
N ALA A 138 1.36 -23.48 2.58
CA ALA A 138 1.44 -23.90 3.95
C ALA A 138 0.09 -23.77 4.66
N SER A 139 -0.11 -24.46 5.75
CA SER A 139 -1.32 -24.36 6.58
C SER A 139 -1.34 -23.11 7.47
N ASN A 140 -0.16 -22.60 7.85
CA ASN A 140 0.02 -21.37 8.61
C ASN A 140 1.40 -20.78 8.36
N PHE A 141 1.52 -19.46 8.54
CA PHE A 141 2.80 -18.75 8.57
C PHE A 141 2.66 -17.50 9.42
N VAL A 142 3.35 -17.47 10.55
CA VAL A 142 3.24 -16.40 11.54
C VAL A 142 4.37 -15.38 11.36
N ILE A 143 3.98 -14.10 11.34
CA ILE A 143 4.90 -12.96 11.38
C ILE A 143 4.55 -12.05 12.54
N GLN A 144 5.49 -11.18 12.97
CA GLN A 144 5.13 -10.03 13.82
C GLN A 144 4.62 -8.89 12.95
N GLY A 145 3.40 -8.48 13.17
CA GLY A 145 2.78 -7.46 12.34
C GLY A 145 1.63 -6.73 13.04
N ASP A 146 1.24 -5.62 12.45
CA ASP A 146 0.03 -4.91 12.80
C ASP A 146 -1.10 -5.38 11.86
N ALA A 147 -2.10 -6.08 12.42
CA ALA A 147 -3.20 -6.67 11.66
C ALA A 147 -3.94 -5.63 10.82
N THR A 148 -4.19 -4.43 11.36
CA THR A 148 -4.89 -3.36 10.66
C THR A 148 -4.11 -2.89 9.43
N LEU A 149 -2.80 -2.77 9.56
CA LEU A 149 -1.92 -2.37 8.47
C LEU A 149 -1.82 -3.48 7.40
N LEU A 150 -1.68 -4.74 7.82
CA LEU A 150 -1.60 -5.88 6.88
C LEU A 150 -2.90 -6.06 6.10
N VAL A 151 -4.06 -5.99 6.77
CA VAL A 151 -5.37 -5.97 6.09
C VAL A 151 -5.39 -4.85 5.06
N ARG A 152 -4.99 -3.63 5.43
CA ARG A 152 -4.96 -2.49 4.52
C ARG A 152 -4.01 -2.68 3.33
N LEU A 153 -2.88 -3.36 3.52
CA LEU A 153 -1.94 -3.70 2.45
C LEU A 153 -2.64 -4.58 1.40
N PHE A 154 -3.19 -5.71 1.86
CA PHE A 154 -3.80 -6.69 0.96
C PHE A 154 -5.12 -6.18 0.36
N ASP A 155 -5.92 -5.42 1.10
CA ASP A 155 -7.11 -4.73 0.61
C ASP A 155 -6.79 -3.80 -0.57
N ASN A 156 -5.73 -2.99 -0.48
CA ASN A 156 -5.29 -2.15 -1.59
C ASN A 156 -4.88 -2.95 -2.83
N LEU A 157 -4.21 -4.09 -2.65
CA LEU A 157 -3.78 -4.94 -3.77
C LEU A 157 -4.95 -5.69 -4.40
N ILE A 158 -5.87 -6.23 -3.59
CA ILE A 158 -7.07 -6.93 -4.07
C ILE A 158 -7.98 -5.96 -4.82
N ASN A 159 -8.26 -4.77 -4.26
CA ASN A 159 -9.04 -3.73 -4.93
C ASN A 159 -8.40 -3.28 -6.24
N ASN A 160 -7.07 -3.15 -6.27
CA ASN A 160 -6.34 -2.85 -7.51
C ASN A 160 -6.51 -3.96 -8.54
N ALA A 161 -6.41 -5.22 -8.13
CA ALA A 161 -6.58 -6.39 -8.98
C ALA A 161 -8.02 -6.48 -9.54
N ILE A 162 -9.05 -6.26 -8.73
CA ILE A 162 -10.45 -6.20 -9.17
C ILE A 162 -10.64 -5.09 -10.20
N LYS A 163 -10.12 -3.90 -9.91
CA LYS A 163 -10.29 -2.72 -10.75
C LYS A 163 -9.67 -2.85 -12.13
N TYR A 164 -8.45 -3.39 -12.19
CA TYR A 164 -7.68 -3.48 -13.43
C TYR A 164 -7.68 -4.87 -14.06
N GLY A 165 -8.12 -5.90 -13.32
CA GLY A 165 -8.23 -7.29 -13.77
C GLY A 165 -9.63 -7.70 -14.21
N LYS A 166 -10.63 -6.79 -14.20
CA LYS A 166 -12.03 -7.08 -14.50
C LYS A 166 -12.23 -7.77 -15.86
N GLU A 167 -11.42 -7.42 -16.88
CA GLU A 167 -11.51 -8.05 -18.22
C GLU A 167 -11.11 -9.53 -18.18
N GLY A 168 -10.21 -9.94 -17.29
CA GLY A 168 -9.74 -11.31 -17.13
C GLY A 168 -10.60 -12.17 -16.22
N LYS A 169 -11.56 -11.56 -15.48
CA LYS A 169 -12.56 -12.23 -14.62
C LYS A 169 -11.98 -13.19 -13.56
N LEU A 170 -10.69 -13.13 -13.27
CA LEU A 170 -10.03 -14.02 -12.33
C LEU A 170 -8.98 -13.27 -11.52
N LEU A 171 -8.99 -13.50 -10.21
CA LEU A 171 -7.93 -13.14 -9.27
C LEU A 171 -7.29 -14.41 -8.73
N ILE A 172 -5.97 -14.50 -8.74
CA ILE A 172 -5.27 -15.61 -8.10
C ILE A 172 -4.38 -15.06 -6.99
N VAL A 173 -4.51 -15.63 -5.79
CA VAL A 173 -3.65 -15.36 -4.64
C VAL A 173 -2.85 -16.62 -4.34
N LYS A 174 -1.51 -16.51 -4.39
CA LYS A 174 -0.59 -17.61 -4.10
C LYS A 174 0.36 -17.20 -2.99
N THR A 175 0.71 -18.13 -2.13
CA THR A 175 1.80 -17.94 -1.17
C THR A 175 2.99 -18.83 -1.49
N ARG A 176 4.16 -18.40 -1.11
CA ARG A 176 5.40 -19.18 -1.10
C ARG A 176 6.11 -18.93 0.20
N THR A 177 6.14 -19.94 1.04
CA THR A 177 6.80 -19.86 2.34
C THR A 177 8.26 -20.32 2.25
N GLN A 178 9.12 -19.58 2.90
CA GLN A 178 10.54 -19.95 3.13
C GLN A 178 10.81 -19.86 4.63
N LYS A 179 11.95 -20.39 5.09
CA LYS A 179 12.25 -20.43 6.54
C LYS A 179 12.13 -19.03 7.21
N GLU A 180 12.51 -17.98 6.51
CA GLU A 180 12.64 -16.64 7.06
C GLU A 180 11.67 -15.61 6.44
N ALA A 181 10.82 -16.01 5.49
CA ALA A 181 9.91 -15.10 4.83
C ALA A 181 8.75 -15.83 4.15
N ILE A 182 7.62 -15.13 4.02
CA ILE A 182 6.52 -15.49 3.12
C ILE A 182 6.47 -14.49 1.97
N THR A 183 6.26 -15.00 0.77
CA THR A 183 5.92 -14.18 -0.41
C THR A 183 4.47 -14.44 -0.78
N VAL A 184 3.68 -13.36 -0.86
CA VAL A 184 2.29 -13.38 -1.31
C VAL A 184 2.24 -12.76 -2.70
N ASP A 185 1.81 -13.54 -3.68
CA ASP A 185 1.59 -13.09 -5.06
C ASP A 185 0.10 -12.88 -5.29
N ILE A 186 -0.27 -11.66 -5.69
CA ILE A 186 -1.62 -11.30 -6.13
C ILE A 186 -1.57 -11.09 -7.63
N ILE A 187 -2.30 -11.94 -8.37
CA ILE A 187 -2.22 -12.06 -9.82
C ILE A 187 -3.57 -11.70 -10.43
N ASN A 188 -3.60 -10.75 -11.34
CA ASN A 188 -4.78 -10.40 -12.10
C ASN A 188 -4.49 -10.36 -13.61
N PHE A 189 -5.53 -10.57 -14.42
CA PHE A 189 -5.45 -10.67 -15.87
C PHE A 189 -6.16 -9.48 -16.50
N GLY A 190 -5.41 -8.43 -16.74
CA GLY A 190 -5.87 -7.18 -17.34
C GLY A 190 -4.89 -6.67 -18.37
N LYS A 191 -4.98 -5.38 -18.68
CA LYS A 191 -4.04 -4.74 -19.60
C LYS A 191 -2.62 -4.77 -19.05
N VAL A 192 -1.66 -5.09 -19.92
CA VAL A 192 -0.23 -5.10 -19.57
C VAL A 192 0.21 -3.69 -19.16
N ILE A 193 0.89 -3.60 -18.03
CA ILE A 193 1.51 -2.36 -17.57
C ILE A 193 2.87 -2.21 -18.28
N PRO A 194 3.11 -1.13 -19.04
CA PRO A 194 4.39 -0.90 -19.67
C PRO A 194 5.54 -0.84 -18.65
N GLN A 195 6.74 -1.29 -19.02
CA GLN A 195 7.89 -1.34 -18.12
C GLN A 195 8.20 0.04 -17.50
N LYS A 196 8.11 1.11 -18.29
CA LYS A 196 8.30 2.49 -17.81
C LYS A 196 7.34 2.90 -16.68
N ASP A 197 6.16 2.28 -16.65
CA ASP A 197 5.14 2.55 -15.65
C ASP A 197 5.31 1.61 -14.43
N LEU A 198 5.80 0.36 -14.64
CA LEU A 198 6.04 -0.61 -13.56
C LEU A 198 7.05 -0.08 -12.52
N ASP A 199 8.07 0.64 -12.95
CA ASP A 199 9.09 1.19 -12.07
C ASP A 199 8.50 2.29 -11.14
N ARG A 200 7.34 2.84 -11.52
CA ARG A 200 6.71 3.98 -10.87
C ARG A 200 5.37 3.68 -10.21
N VAL A 201 4.79 2.48 -10.38
CA VAL A 201 3.45 2.16 -9.87
C VAL A 201 3.32 2.29 -8.34
N PHE A 202 4.42 2.22 -7.61
CA PHE A 202 4.47 2.41 -6.16
C PHE A 202 4.76 3.86 -5.74
N GLU A 203 5.03 4.76 -6.70
CA GLU A 203 5.16 6.19 -6.41
C GLU A 203 3.81 6.77 -5.99
N LYS A 204 3.84 7.72 -5.09
CA LYS A 204 2.64 8.41 -4.59
C LYS A 204 1.95 9.15 -5.74
N PHE A 205 0.61 9.01 -5.84
CA PHE A 205 -0.22 9.65 -6.86
C PHE A 205 0.11 9.29 -8.30
N TYR A 206 1.03 8.33 -8.50
CA TYR A 206 1.32 7.87 -9.83
C TYR A 206 0.12 7.11 -10.42
N ARG A 207 -0.21 7.44 -11.65
CA ARG A 207 -1.21 6.74 -12.46
C ARG A 207 -0.71 6.65 -13.89
N ALA A 208 -0.69 5.44 -14.44
CA ALA A 208 -0.36 5.25 -15.84
C ALA A 208 -1.34 6.02 -16.75
N GLU A 209 -0.88 6.55 -17.87
CA GLU A 209 -1.71 7.37 -18.78
C GLU A 209 -2.97 6.65 -19.23
N SER A 210 -2.89 5.34 -19.46
CA SER A 210 -4.03 4.49 -19.81
C SER A 210 -5.12 4.42 -18.73
N SER A 211 -4.76 4.70 -17.47
CA SER A 211 -5.70 4.68 -16.33
C SER A 211 -6.28 6.06 -16.00
N ARG A 212 -5.72 7.15 -16.51
CA ARG A 212 -6.22 8.51 -16.28
C ARG A 212 -7.57 8.78 -16.95
N ASN A 213 -7.80 8.18 -18.11
CA ASN A 213 -9.03 8.33 -18.90
C ASN A 213 -10.13 7.34 -18.54
N SER A 214 -9.89 6.40 -17.62
CA SER A 214 -10.90 5.43 -17.22
C SER A 214 -11.87 6.06 -16.20
N ALA A 215 -13.17 5.83 -16.39
CA ALA A 215 -14.25 6.18 -15.45
C ALA A 215 -14.05 5.55 -14.05
N THR A 216 -13.06 4.68 -13.93
CA THR A 216 -12.69 3.92 -12.74
C THR A 216 -11.84 4.69 -11.75
N GLY A 217 -11.86 5.98 -11.66
CA GLY A 217 -11.13 6.84 -10.70
C GLY A 217 -10.23 6.11 -9.67
N GLY A 218 -9.20 6.75 -9.18
CA GLY A 218 -8.34 6.20 -8.12
C GLY A 218 -7.33 7.25 -7.70
N THR A 219 -6.99 7.29 -6.42
CA THR A 219 -6.12 8.27 -5.80
C THR A 219 -4.65 8.16 -6.21
N GLY A 220 -4.24 7.00 -6.75
CA GLY A 220 -2.82 6.67 -6.93
C GLY A 220 -2.07 6.47 -5.61
N LEU A 221 -2.79 6.35 -4.49
CA LEU A 221 -2.21 6.13 -3.16
C LEU A 221 -2.19 4.65 -2.74
N GLY A 222 -3.11 3.82 -3.26
CA GLY A 222 -3.27 2.45 -2.78
C GLY A 222 -2.01 1.61 -2.84
N LEU A 223 -1.31 1.60 -3.99
CA LEU A 223 -0.04 0.86 -4.14
C LEU A 223 1.09 1.48 -3.32
N ALA A 224 1.13 2.81 -3.17
CA ALA A 224 2.10 3.48 -2.32
C ALA A 224 1.86 3.17 -0.82
N ILE A 225 0.60 3.05 -0.39
CA ILE A 225 0.23 2.59 0.96
C ILE A 225 0.69 1.15 1.15
N ALA A 226 0.39 0.25 0.20
CA ALA A 226 0.82 -1.14 0.26
C ALA A 226 2.35 -1.27 0.38
N ALA A 227 3.10 -0.52 -0.43
CA ALA A 227 4.56 -0.50 -0.36
C ALA A 227 5.09 0.03 1.00
N ASN A 228 4.46 1.07 1.54
CA ASN A 228 4.86 1.62 2.83
C ASN A 228 4.57 0.64 3.98
N VAL A 229 3.42 -0.04 3.94
CA VAL A 229 3.07 -1.05 4.95
C VAL A 229 4.03 -2.24 4.88
N ALA A 230 4.33 -2.77 3.68
CA ALA A 230 5.33 -3.82 3.52
C ALA A 230 6.68 -3.43 4.16
N ARG A 231 7.15 -2.20 3.92
CA ARG A 231 8.39 -1.67 4.49
C ARG A 231 8.35 -1.53 6.02
N ILE A 232 7.21 -1.11 6.60
CA ILE A 232 7.02 -1.03 8.06
C ILE A 232 7.20 -2.41 8.71
N HIS A 233 6.82 -3.48 8.00
CA HIS A 233 6.97 -4.87 8.43
C HIS A 233 8.33 -5.49 8.03
N GLY A 234 9.32 -4.68 7.63
CA GLY A 234 10.64 -5.15 7.20
C GLY A 234 10.64 -5.91 5.86
N GLY A 235 9.51 -5.87 5.15
CA GLY A 235 9.32 -6.55 3.88
C GLY A 235 9.52 -5.65 2.66
N SER A 236 9.15 -6.17 1.50
CA SER A 236 9.22 -5.48 0.22
C SER A 236 8.02 -5.83 -0.67
N ILE A 237 7.80 -5.00 -1.68
CA ILE A 237 6.79 -5.24 -2.71
C ILE A 237 7.40 -5.03 -4.09
N ALA A 238 7.00 -5.87 -5.04
CA ALA A 238 7.41 -5.77 -6.44
C ALA A 238 6.22 -6.00 -7.38
N ALA A 239 6.32 -5.50 -8.60
CA ALA A 239 5.33 -5.72 -9.64
C ALA A 239 5.98 -6.26 -10.91
N LYS A 240 5.28 -7.18 -11.57
CA LYS A 240 5.61 -7.68 -12.91
C LYS A 240 4.34 -7.72 -13.74
N SER A 241 4.43 -7.38 -15.02
CA SER A 241 3.27 -7.43 -15.91
C SER A 241 3.69 -7.95 -17.28
N SER A 242 2.94 -8.91 -17.79
CA SER A 242 3.12 -9.52 -19.10
C SER A 242 1.77 -9.92 -19.69
N LEU A 243 1.76 -10.55 -20.86
CA LEU A 243 0.53 -11.13 -21.45
C LEU A 243 -0.05 -12.27 -20.60
N GLU A 244 0.74 -12.86 -19.70
CA GLU A 244 0.32 -13.92 -18.79
C GLU A 244 -0.36 -13.38 -17.52
N GLY A 245 -0.37 -12.05 -17.32
CA GLY A 245 -0.98 -11.37 -16.20
C GLY A 245 -0.07 -10.34 -15.54
N THR A 246 -0.66 -9.60 -14.60
CA THR A 246 0.05 -8.68 -13.70
C THR A 246 0.15 -9.32 -12.32
N VAL A 247 1.35 -9.38 -11.77
CA VAL A 247 1.67 -9.97 -10.47
C VAL A 247 2.22 -8.91 -9.55
N PHE A 248 1.56 -8.72 -8.41
CA PHE A 248 2.09 -7.96 -7.28
C PHE A 248 2.60 -8.95 -6.24
N SER A 249 3.89 -8.92 -5.96
CA SER A 249 4.56 -9.82 -5.01
C SER A 249 4.93 -9.07 -3.74
N VAL A 250 4.40 -9.48 -2.60
CA VAL A 250 4.72 -8.94 -1.28
C VAL A 250 5.56 -9.97 -0.53
N MET A 251 6.76 -9.58 -0.12
CA MET A 251 7.62 -10.39 0.73
C MET A 251 7.55 -9.82 2.16
N LEU A 252 7.25 -10.68 3.14
CA LEU A 252 7.21 -10.34 4.56
C LEU A 252 8.13 -11.30 5.32
N PRO A 253 9.06 -10.79 6.15
CA PRO A 253 9.94 -11.65 6.94
C PRO A 253 9.19 -12.33 8.07
N SER A 254 9.54 -13.57 8.36
CA SER A 254 9.20 -14.21 9.61
C SER A 254 10.08 -13.61 10.71
N THR A 255 9.54 -13.42 11.89
CA THR A 255 10.40 -13.16 13.05
C THR A 255 10.96 -14.48 13.56
N HIS A 256 12.24 -14.71 13.36
CA HIS A 256 12.94 -15.59 14.28
C HIS A 256 13.02 -14.85 15.62
N GLU A 257 12.34 -15.37 16.67
CA GLU A 257 12.83 -15.14 18.01
C GLU A 257 14.28 -15.63 18.00
N GLU A 258 15.24 -14.71 18.13
CA GLU A 258 16.57 -15.09 18.58
C GLU A 258 16.35 -15.88 19.86
N SER A 259 16.61 -17.17 19.80
CA SER A 259 16.72 -18.02 20.98
C SER A 259 17.79 -17.37 21.84
N ILE A 260 17.35 -16.63 22.88
CA ILE A 260 18.21 -16.25 23.98
C ILE A 260 18.74 -17.55 24.52
N GLY A 261 19.98 -17.83 24.17
CA GLY A 261 20.70 -19.00 24.61
C GLY A 261 20.65 -19.04 26.12
N ASP A 262 20.13 -20.12 26.66
CA ASP A 262 20.33 -20.58 28.02
C ASP A 262 21.82 -20.86 28.26
N ASP A 263 22.59 -19.79 28.46
CA ASP A 263 23.92 -19.85 29.05
C ASP A 263 23.80 -19.62 30.55
N ASN A 264 23.19 -20.59 31.24
CA ASN A 264 23.25 -20.67 32.70
C ASN A 264 23.36 -22.13 33.18
N HIS A 265 24.45 -22.81 32.77
CA HIS A 265 24.92 -23.98 33.46
C HIS A 265 26.43 -24.03 33.41
N ALA A 266 27.10 -23.38 34.33
CA ALA A 266 28.38 -23.80 34.89
C ALA A 266 28.75 -22.85 36.03
N THR A 267 28.44 -23.22 37.24
CA THR A 267 29.39 -23.07 38.36
C THR A 267 28.67 -23.35 39.67
N GLN A 268 28.73 -24.58 40.08
CA GLN A 268 28.75 -24.92 41.51
C GLN A 268 29.12 -26.37 41.71
N GLU A 269 30.37 -26.60 41.74
CA GLU A 269 30.95 -27.68 42.56
C GLU A 269 32.37 -27.22 42.93
N VAL A 270 32.59 -26.94 44.15
CA VAL A 270 33.74 -27.29 44.96
C VAL A 270 33.61 -26.60 46.31
N SER A 271 33.40 -27.41 47.25
CA SER A 271 34.17 -27.50 48.47
C SER A 271 33.28 -27.82 49.64
N ASP A 272 33.40 -29.08 49.99
CA ASP A 272 33.21 -29.45 51.38
C ASP A 272 34.29 -30.46 51.77
N GLU A 273 35.14 -30.03 52.60
CA GLU A 273 35.96 -30.84 53.52
C GLU A 273 36.49 -29.93 54.64
N SER A 274 35.87 -30.05 55.78
CA SER A 274 36.50 -30.16 57.10
C SER A 274 35.48 -30.14 58.20
#